data_411effb549d6e300772d6c64f1a6767b
#
_entry.id   411effb549d6e300772d6c64f1a6767b
#
_cell.length_a   1.000
_cell.length_b   1.000
_cell.length_c   1.000
_cell.angle_alpha   90.00
_cell.angle_beta   90.00
_cell.angle_gamma   90.00
#
_symmetry.space_group_name_H-M   'P 1'
#
loop_
_entity.id
_entity.type
_entity.pdbx_description
1 polymer ?
#
loop_
_entity_poly.entity_id
_entity_poly.type
_entity_poly.pdbx_seq_one_letter_code
_entity_poly.pdbx_strand_id
1 'polypeptide(L)'
;MFNVIARVLAWLYDFSGSYAISIALLTLLIMLVLTPLTLKGTRSMMRIQVLQPELKRIQTKHKGDRQKINEETMALYQTHGANPLSGCLPTLVQLPVFLVLYRVINGMTKIGGDGIPNPSYLDKESNLYKDLVADGGEMVSFGIDLSEAAKDVIQSNFVDGLPYLGLVAVTFVLSFLQQSQMKAHRGDAAAQNPQMEMLMKIMPYMLPVFAFLVQAALGVYFIASSLYRIGQQSFIHKTMKPLTTGESDTIEAEVVEESEPVTKEVPNQRSQKAISAEDERRNAREQRSKNRQSGNRKDSRKDSPK
;
A
#
# COMPACT_ATOMS: atom_id res chain seq x y z
N MET A 1 12.48 -2.80 -18.60
CA MET A 1 11.29 -3.23 -17.83
C MET A 1 10.00 -2.88 -18.57
N PHE A 2 9.75 -1.62 -18.95
CA PHE A 2 8.53 -1.21 -19.67
C PHE A 2 8.33 -1.97 -20.99
N ASN A 3 9.37 -2.12 -21.80
CA ASN A 3 9.30 -2.89 -23.07
C ASN A 3 8.93 -4.36 -22.87
N VAL A 4 9.32 -4.99 -21.76
CA VAL A 4 8.94 -6.38 -21.47
C VAL A 4 7.43 -6.47 -21.21
N ILE A 5 6.90 -5.55 -20.40
CA ILE A 5 5.48 -5.51 -20.06
C ILE A 5 4.64 -5.16 -21.30
N ALA A 6 5.09 -4.19 -22.11
CA ALA A 6 4.43 -3.85 -23.36
C ALA A 6 4.44 -5.02 -24.37
N ARG A 7 5.53 -5.78 -24.43
CA ARG A 7 5.60 -6.98 -25.28
C ARG A 7 4.65 -8.09 -24.81
N VAL A 8 4.57 -8.32 -23.49
CA VAL A 8 3.61 -9.28 -22.94
C VAL A 8 2.17 -8.82 -23.21
N LEU A 9 1.89 -7.51 -23.08
CA LEU A 9 0.59 -6.94 -23.42
C LEU A 9 0.26 -7.14 -24.90
N ALA A 10 1.21 -6.89 -25.81
CA ALA A 10 1.01 -7.12 -27.24
C ALA A 10 0.72 -8.60 -27.56
N TRP A 11 1.45 -9.52 -26.93
CA TRP A 11 1.17 -10.96 -27.07
C TRP A 11 -0.23 -11.34 -26.58
N LEU A 12 -0.66 -10.78 -25.46
CA LEU A 12 -2.02 -10.98 -24.93
C LEU A 12 -3.09 -10.36 -25.84
N TYR A 13 -2.75 -9.25 -26.50
CA TYR A 13 -3.62 -8.61 -27.48
C TYR A 13 -3.79 -9.49 -28.73
N ASP A 14 -2.71 -10.07 -29.24
CA ASP A 14 -2.75 -11.00 -30.37
C ASP A 14 -3.67 -12.21 -30.09
N PHE A 15 -3.75 -12.63 -28.81
CA PHE A 15 -4.61 -13.73 -28.38
C PHE A 15 -6.08 -13.31 -28.20
N SER A 16 -6.33 -12.12 -27.64
CA SER A 16 -7.67 -11.71 -27.19
C SER A 16 -8.41 -10.82 -28.21
N GLY A 17 -7.68 -10.09 -29.06
CA GLY A 17 -8.23 -9.11 -30.01
C GLY A 17 -8.91 -7.91 -29.34
N SER A 18 -8.66 -7.68 -28.02
CA SER A 18 -9.33 -6.60 -27.27
C SER A 18 -8.37 -5.94 -26.28
N TYR A 19 -8.29 -4.62 -26.30
CA TYR A 19 -7.46 -3.85 -25.38
C TYR A 19 -7.84 -4.10 -23.91
N ALA A 20 -9.15 -4.10 -23.58
CA ALA A 20 -9.63 -4.32 -22.24
C ALA A 20 -9.27 -5.71 -21.71
N ILE A 21 -9.49 -6.76 -22.53
CA ILE A 21 -9.21 -8.15 -22.14
C ILE A 21 -7.70 -8.34 -21.97
N SER A 22 -6.88 -7.77 -22.84
CA SER A 22 -5.41 -7.84 -22.74
C SER A 22 -4.89 -7.22 -21.46
N ILE A 23 -5.40 -6.05 -21.11
CA ILE A 23 -5.06 -5.34 -19.85
C ILE A 23 -5.50 -6.17 -18.65
N ALA A 24 -6.71 -6.73 -18.68
CA ALA A 24 -7.20 -7.59 -17.60
C ALA A 24 -6.37 -8.87 -17.44
N LEU A 25 -6.01 -9.54 -18.53
CA LEU A 25 -5.16 -10.74 -18.51
C LEU A 25 -3.75 -10.42 -18.02
N LEU A 26 -3.16 -9.32 -18.48
CA LEU A 26 -1.86 -8.85 -17.98
C LEU A 26 -1.92 -8.60 -16.48
N THR A 27 -2.99 -7.96 -16.01
CA THR A 27 -3.20 -7.70 -14.59
C THR A 27 -3.27 -8.99 -13.79
N LEU A 28 -4.06 -9.97 -14.26
CA LEU A 28 -4.18 -11.27 -13.60
C LEU A 28 -2.83 -12.01 -13.55
N LEU A 29 -2.06 -11.97 -14.63
CA LEU A 29 -0.72 -12.56 -14.69
C LEU A 29 0.22 -11.92 -13.66
N ILE A 30 0.26 -10.60 -13.59
CA ILE A 30 1.07 -9.88 -12.61
C ILE A 30 0.63 -10.23 -11.18
N MET A 31 -0.69 -10.25 -10.92
CA MET A 31 -1.23 -10.58 -9.59
C MET A 31 -0.90 -12.02 -9.19
N LEU A 32 -0.91 -12.95 -10.14
CA LEU A 32 -0.55 -14.35 -9.91
C LEU A 32 0.93 -14.47 -9.51
N VAL A 33 1.82 -13.76 -10.20
CA VAL A 33 3.26 -13.72 -9.85
C VAL A 33 3.48 -13.11 -8.45
N LEU A 34 2.68 -12.12 -8.08
CA LEU A 34 2.76 -11.45 -6.77
C LEU A 34 2.05 -12.23 -5.65
N THR A 35 1.29 -13.26 -5.97
CA THR A 35 0.53 -14.06 -4.99
C THR A 35 1.38 -14.61 -3.84
N PRO A 36 2.56 -15.23 -4.04
CA PRO A 36 3.34 -15.76 -2.92
C PRO A 36 3.76 -14.66 -1.93
N LEU A 37 4.06 -13.46 -2.44
CA LEU A 37 4.41 -12.32 -1.60
C LEU A 37 3.19 -11.80 -0.80
N THR A 38 2.04 -11.67 -1.45
CA THR A 38 0.80 -11.20 -0.80
C THR A 38 0.26 -12.22 0.20
N LEU A 39 0.44 -13.52 -0.03
CA LEU A 39 0.09 -14.59 0.92
C LEU A 39 0.91 -14.50 2.21
N LYS A 40 2.22 -14.25 2.13
CA LYS A 40 3.07 -14.03 3.32
C LYS A 40 2.55 -12.84 4.15
N GLY A 41 2.20 -11.74 3.51
CA GLY A 41 1.59 -10.57 4.18
C GLY A 41 0.25 -10.89 4.84
N THR A 42 -0.62 -11.64 4.17
CA THR A 42 -1.93 -12.02 4.72
C THR A 42 -1.81 -12.96 5.93
N ARG A 43 -0.87 -13.90 5.92
CA ARG A 43 -0.58 -14.77 7.09
C ARG A 43 -0.17 -13.96 8.32
N SER A 44 0.72 -12.98 8.16
CA SER A 44 1.11 -12.09 9.25
C SER A 44 -0.07 -11.28 9.79
N MET A 45 -0.99 -10.86 8.92
CA MET A 45 -2.20 -10.16 9.33
C MET A 45 -3.17 -11.05 10.13
N MET A 46 -3.27 -12.35 9.79
CA MET A 46 -4.07 -13.31 10.55
C MET A 46 -3.53 -13.51 11.98
N ARG A 47 -2.21 -13.47 12.20
CA ARG A 47 -1.63 -13.48 13.55
C ARG A 47 -2.13 -12.30 14.41
N ILE A 48 -2.19 -11.11 13.82
CA ILE A 48 -2.72 -9.92 14.52
C ILE A 48 -4.19 -10.11 14.93
N GLN A 49 -4.98 -10.84 14.13
CA GLN A 49 -6.39 -11.14 14.47
C GLN A 49 -6.53 -12.00 15.73
N VAL A 50 -5.66 -12.97 15.93
CA VAL A 50 -5.65 -13.81 17.14
C VAL A 50 -5.34 -12.98 18.39
N LEU A 51 -4.56 -11.92 18.27
CA LEU A 51 -4.19 -11.02 19.38
C LEU A 51 -5.27 -9.97 19.73
N GLN A 52 -6.39 -9.92 18.99
CA GLN A 52 -7.44 -8.92 19.23
C GLN A 52 -8.01 -8.89 20.67
N PRO A 53 -8.27 -10.04 21.34
CA PRO A 53 -8.78 -10.00 22.71
C PRO A 53 -7.76 -9.37 23.68
N GLU A 54 -6.46 -9.60 23.47
CA GLU A 54 -5.40 -8.99 24.31
C GLU A 54 -5.26 -7.50 24.02
N LEU A 55 -5.35 -7.10 22.75
CA LEU A 55 -5.40 -5.70 22.36
C LEU A 55 -6.56 -4.95 23.01
N LYS A 56 -7.76 -5.55 23.05
CA LYS A 56 -8.91 -4.96 23.74
C LYS A 56 -8.67 -4.83 25.26
N ARG A 57 -7.97 -5.79 25.89
CA ARG A 57 -7.58 -5.72 27.32
C ARG A 57 -6.63 -4.56 27.59
N ILE A 58 -5.57 -4.41 26.76
CA ILE A 58 -4.62 -3.28 26.85
C ILE A 58 -5.36 -1.95 26.75
N GLN A 59 -6.24 -1.82 25.79
CA GLN A 59 -7.03 -0.61 25.55
C GLN A 59 -7.96 -0.26 26.70
N THR A 60 -8.59 -1.26 27.30
CA THR A 60 -9.47 -1.07 28.46
C THR A 60 -8.66 -0.69 29.70
N LYS A 61 -7.51 -1.34 29.90
CA LYS A 61 -6.61 -1.10 31.03
C LYS A 61 -6.03 0.31 31.03
N HIS A 62 -5.69 0.85 29.86
CA HIS A 62 -5.05 2.16 29.71
C HIS A 62 -5.96 3.21 29.03
N LYS A 63 -7.28 3.10 29.25
CA LYS A 63 -8.28 3.99 28.67
C LYS A 63 -7.95 5.46 28.98
N GLY A 64 -7.70 6.26 27.92
CA GLY A 64 -7.31 7.67 28.03
C GLY A 64 -5.80 7.94 27.87
N ASP A 65 -4.92 6.95 28.08
CA ASP A 65 -3.47 7.07 27.90
C ASP A 65 -3.05 6.42 26.58
N ARG A 66 -3.09 7.22 25.51
CA ARG A 66 -2.73 6.76 24.15
C ARG A 66 -1.29 6.31 24.03
N GLN A 67 -0.39 6.91 24.79
CA GLN A 67 1.03 6.56 24.72
C GLN A 67 1.26 5.15 25.25
N LYS A 68 0.72 4.83 26.43
CA LYS A 68 0.80 3.48 27.02
C LYS A 68 0.10 2.43 26.18
N ILE A 69 -1.06 2.74 25.58
CA ILE A 69 -1.74 1.83 24.66
C ILE A 69 -0.81 1.50 23.47
N ASN A 70 -0.16 2.49 22.86
CA ASN A 70 0.75 2.28 21.74
C ASN A 70 1.98 1.47 22.14
N GLU A 71 2.58 1.78 23.29
CA GLU A 71 3.76 1.07 23.82
C GLU A 71 3.45 -0.41 24.11
N GLU A 72 2.38 -0.70 24.88
CA GLU A 72 2.01 -2.08 25.21
C GLU A 72 1.51 -2.85 23.96
N THR A 73 0.82 -2.18 23.02
CA THR A 73 0.42 -2.79 21.74
C THR A 73 1.63 -3.16 20.89
N MET A 74 2.63 -2.28 20.82
CA MET A 74 3.84 -2.58 20.05
C MET A 74 4.66 -3.69 20.71
N ALA A 75 4.75 -3.71 22.03
CA ALA A 75 5.39 -4.80 22.78
C ALA A 75 4.67 -6.14 22.56
N LEU A 76 3.32 -6.15 22.56
CA LEU A 76 2.53 -7.33 22.27
C LEU A 76 2.81 -7.87 20.86
N TYR A 77 2.85 -7.00 19.86
CA TYR A 77 3.17 -7.40 18.47
C TYR A 77 4.59 -7.97 18.34
N GLN A 78 5.56 -7.36 19.02
CA GLN A 78 6.95 -7.83 19.02
C GLN A 78 7.08 -9.20 19.68
N THR A 79 6.43 -9.41 20.82
CA THR A 79 6.46 -10.69 21.56
C THR A 79 5.89 -11.84 20.73
N HIS A 80 4.87 -11.57 19.89
CA HIS A 80 4.22 -12.60 19.05
C HIS A 80 4.69 -12.58 17.59
N GLY A 81 5.81 -11.93 17.28
CA GLY A 81 6.36 -11.87 15.93
C GLY A 81 5.40 -11.27 14.87
N ALA A 82 4.39 -10.49 15.31
CA ALA A 82 3.39 -9.91 14.45
C ALA A 82 3.85 -8.52 13.97
N ASN A 83 3.93 -8.33 12.65
CA ASN A 83 4.32 -7.04 12.08
C ASN A 83 3.05 -6.24 11.66
N PRO A 84 2.76 -5.09 12.29
CA PRO A 84 1.60 -4.27 11.94
C PRO A 84 1.65 -3.72 10.52
N LEU A 85 2.85 -3.56 9.95
CA LEU A 85 3.03 -3.09 8.57
C LEU A 85 2.63 -4.13 7.51
N SER A 86 2.48 -5.41 7.88
CA SER A 86 2.06 -6.46 6.96
C SER A 86 0.66 -6.22 6.37
N GLY A 87 -0.19 -5.48 7.09
CA GLY A 87 -1.53 -5.11 6.63
C GLY A 87 -1.55 -4.09 5.49
N CYS A 88 -0.50 -3.29 5.30
CA CYS A 88 -0.36 -2.35 4.18
C CYS A 88 0.51 -2.89 3.03
N LEU A 89 1.13 -4.08 3.20
CA LEU A 89 1.98 -4.70 2.18
C LEU A 89 1.30 -4.81 0.80
N PRO A 90 0.01 -5.22 0.69
CA PRO A 90 -0.68 -5.25 -0.59
C PRO A 90 -0.72 -3.89 -1.29
N THR A 91 -0.88 -2.80 -0.55
CA THR A 91 -0.89 -1.44 -1.09
C THR A 91 0.50 -0.99 -1.54
N LEU A 92 1.55 -1.33 -0.76
CA LEU A 92 2.93 -1.01 -1.12
C LEU A 92 3.39 -1.74 -2.39
N VAL A 93 2.98 -2.99 -2.56
CA VAL A 93 3.26 -3.78 -3.79
C VAL A 93 2.47 -3.23 -4.98
N GLN A 94 1.29 -2.68 -4.75
CA GLN A 94 0.41 -2.14 -5.78
C GLN A 94 0.97 -0.87 -6.44
N LEU A 95 1.64 0.01 -5.67
CA LEU A 95 2.15 1.27 -6.20
C LEU A 95 3.13 1.09 -7.37
N PRO A 96 4.18 0.24 -7.29
CA PRO A 96 5.05 -0.02 -8.42
C PRO A 96 4.32 -0.58 -9.64
N VAL A 97 3.39 -1.53 -9.44
CA VAL A 97 2.60 -2.11 -10.53
C VAL A 97 1.76 -1.05 -11.24
N PHE A 98 1.06 -0.23 -10.46
CA PHE A 98 0.28 0.89 -10.98
C PHE A 98 1.15 1.86 -11.79
N LEU A 99 2.30 2.29 -11.26
CA LEU A 99 3.19 3.24 -11.94
C LEU A 99 3.74 2.69 -13.26
N VAL A 100 4.05 1.40 -13.28
CA VAL A 100 4.55 0.73 -14.50
C VAL A 100 3.45 0.67 -15.56
N LEU A 101 2.24 0.23 -15.19
CA LEU A 101 1.10 0.16 -16.12
C LEU A 101 0.69 1.54 -16.60
N TYR A 102 0.61 2.51 -15.70
CA TYR A 102 0.34 3.91 -16.05
C TYR A 102 1.33 4.43 -17.11
N ARG A 103 2.63 4.18 -16.92
CA ARG A 103 3.65 4.59 -17.89
C ARG A 103 3.54 3.86 -19.23
N VAL A 104 3.26 2.57 -19.22
CA VAL A 104 3.10 1.78 -20.44
C VAL A 104 1.88 2.27 -21.22
N ILE A 105 0.74 2.43 -20.57
CA ILE A 105 -0.51 2.88 -21.22
C ILE A 105 -0.35 4.30 -21.76
N ASN A 106 0.12 5.25 -20.96
CA ASN A 106 0.39 6.61 -21.44
C ASN A 106 1.45 6.68 -22.56
N GLY A 107 2.41 5.76 -22.56
CA GLY A 107 3.39 5.66 -23.63
C GLY A 107 2.79 5.12 -24.92
N MET A 108 1.84 4.19 -24.82
CA MET A 108 1.16 3.61 -25.98
C MET A 108 0.17 4.57 -26.66
N THR A 109 -0.53 5.39 -25.88
CA THR A 109 -1.51 6.37 -26.38
C THR A 109 -0.88 7.72 -26.74
N LYS A 110 0.45 7.77 -26.82
CA LYS A 110 1.16 9.02 -27.11
C LYS A 110 0.99 9.43 -28.56
N ILE A 111 0.55 10.68 -28.77
CA ILE A 111 0.47 11.33 -30.07
C ILE A 111 1.76 12.13 -30.29
N GLY A 112 2.35 12.01 -31.48
CA GLY A 112 3.53 12.78 -31.89
C GLY A 112 3.22 14.27 -32.08
N GLY A 113 4.25 15.10 -32.21
CA GLY A 113 4.10 16.53 -32.49
C GLY A 113 3.50 16.85 -33.86
N ASP A 114 3.43 15.89 -34.73
CA ASP A 114 2.79 15.89 -36.07
C ASP A 114 1.32 15.45 -36.04
N GLY A 115 0.78 15.14 -34.87
CA GLY A 115 -0.59 14.63 -34.69
C GLY A 115 -0.75 13.15 -35.04
N ILE A 116 0.34 12.44 -35.36
CA ILE A 116 0.33 11.02 -35.69
C ILE A 116 0.58 10.20 -34.42
N PRO A 117 -0.17 9.09 -34.17
CA PRO A 117 0.10 8.19 -33.05
C PRO A 117 1.53 7.66 -33.12
N ASN A 118 2.24 7.81 -32.02
CA ASN A 118 3.62 7.31 -31.88
C ASN A 118 3.75 6.48 -30.59
N PRO A 119 3.19 5.25 -30.57
CA PRO A 119 3.23 4.38 -29.43
C PRO A 119 4.65 4.09 -29.00
N SER A 120 4.95 4.35 -27.73
CA SER A 120 6.24 4.03 -27.11
C SER A 120 6.20 2.62 -26.53
N TYR A 121 7.36 1.98 -26.42
CA TYR A 121 7.57 0.66 -25.81
C TYR A 121 7.06 -0.53 -26.62
N LEU A 122 6.28 -0.35 -27.67
CA LEU A 122 5.77 -1.42 -28.54
C LEU A 122 6.72 -1.67 -29.73
N ASP A 123 6.72 -2.91 -30.19
CA ASP A 123 7.34 -3.28 -31.43
C ASP A 123 6.44 -2.85 -32.59
N LYS A 124 7.00 -2.19 -33.60
CA LYS A 124 6.26 -1.69 -34.77
C LYS A 124 5.63 -2.83 -35.61
N GLU A 125 6.15 -4.04 -35.47
CA GLU A 125 5.62 -5.21 -36.16
C GLU A 125 4.46 -5.87 -35.43
N SER A 126 4.22 -5.54 -34.14
CA SER A 126 3.11 -6.10 -33.37
C SER A 126 1.75 -5.63 -33.89
N ASN A 127 0.74 -6.51 -33.85
CA ASN A 127 -0.63 -6.14 -34.23
C ASN A 127 -1.15 -5.01 -33.33
N LEU A 128 -0.87 -5.07 -32.02
CA LEU A 128 -1.23 -4.00 -31.08
C LEU A 128 -0.72 -2.62 -31.53
N TYR A 129 0.52 -2.52 -32.05
CA TYR A 129 1.06 -1.25 -32.57
C TYR A 129 0.33 -0.83 -33.85
N LYS A 130 0.12 -1.75 -34.78
CA LYS A 130 -0.54 -1.47 -36.07
C LYS A 130 -1.97 -1.00 -35.89
N ASP A 131 -2.74 -1.69 -35.05
CA ASP A 131 -4.12 -1.35 -34.77
C ASP A 131 -4.22 0.00 -34.05
N LEU A 132 -3.35 0.24 -33.03
CA LEU A 132 -3.31 1.51 -32.33
C LEU A 132 -2.98 2.71 -33.23
N VAL A 133 -2.08 2.51 -34.22
CA VAL A 133 -1.77 3.56 -35.21
C VAL A 133 -2.92 3.72 -36.22
N ALA A 134 -3.56 2.64 -36.64
CA ALA A 134 -4.70 2.65 -37.56
C ALA A 134 -5.94 3.34 -36.94
N ASP A 135 -6.16 3.11 -35.63
CA ASP A 135 -7.27 3.68 -34.87
C ASP A 135 -6.98 5.12 -34.35
N GLY A 136 -5.90 5.77 -34.83
CA GLY A 136 -5.58 7.13 -34.44
C GLY A 136 -5.09 7.30 -33.00
N GLY A 137 -4.68 6.22 -32.33
CA GLY A 137 -4.25 6.21 -30.92
C GLY A 137 -5.38 5.89 -29.93
N GLU A 138 -6.60 5.67 -30.44
CA GLU A 138 -7.75 5.25 -29.64
C GLU A 138 -7.63 3.76 -29.24
N MET A 139 -8.12 3.42 -28.06
CA MET A 139 -8.12 2.05 -27.53
C MET A 139 -9.57 1.57 -27.32
N VAL A 140 -10.35 1.48 -28.38
CA VAL A 140 -11.78 1.19 -28.27
C VAL A 140 -12.01 -0.26 -27.86
N SER A 141 -12.69 -0.48 -26.73
CA SER A 141 -13.14 -1.77 -26.24
C SER A 141 -14.51 -1.66 -25.61
N PHE A 142 -15.44 -2.52 -26.01
CA PHE A 142 -16.82 -2.51 -25.49
C PHE A 142 -17.54 -1.17 -25.63
N GLY A 143 -17.21 -0.39 -26.66
CA GLY A 143 -17.80 0.93 -26.92
C GLY A 143 -17.25 2.05 -26.04
N ILE A 144 -16.15 1.83 -25.35
CA ILE A 144 -15.43 2.80 -24.53
C ILE A 144 -14.02 2.98 -25.10
N ASP A 145 -13.59 4.20 -25.34
CA ASP A 145 -12.19 4.48 -25.62
C ASP A 145 -11.41 4.49 -24.31
N LEU A 146 -10.59 3.46 -24.12
CA LEU A 146 -9.79 3.27 -22.92
C LEU A 146 -8.60 4.24 -22.83
N SER A 147 -8.27 4.96 -23.91
CA SER A 147 -7.21 5.97 -23.93
C SER A 147 -7.61 7.25 -23.21
N GLU A 148 -8.90 7.52 -23.11
CA GLU A 148 -9.45 8.73 -22.49
C GLU A 148 -9.78 8.56 -21.01
N ALA A 149 -9.82 9.69 -20.28
CA ALA A 149 -10.26 9.72 -18.90
C ALA A 149 -11.74 10.09 -18.79
N ALA A 150 -12.45 9.49 -17.84
CA ALA A 150 -13.88 9.75 -17.62
C ALA A 150 -14.19 11.25 -17.46
N LYS A 151 -13.32 12.00 -16.77
CA LYS A 151 -13.46 13.44 -16.57
C LYS A 151 -13.50 14.22 -17.90
N ASP A 152 -12.66 13.85 -18.87
CA ASP A 152 -12.49 14.58 -20.13
C ASP A 152 -13.69 14.32 -21.06
N VAL A 153 -14.13 13.05 -21.14
CA VAL A 153 -15.30 12.66 -21.94
C VAL A 153 -16.59 13.29 -21.40
N ILE A 154 -16.78 13.31 -20.08
CA ILE A 154 -17.96 13.91 -19.46
C ILE A 154 -18.02 15.44 -19.70
N GLN A 155 -16.87 16.11 -19.71
CA GLN A 155 -16.80 17.54 -19.99
C GLN A 155 -17.14 17.87 -21.44
N SER A 156 -16.81 17.01 -22.39
CA SER A 156 -17.15 17.18 -23.82
C SER A 156 -18.59 16.79 -24.13
N ASN A 157 -19.03 15.63 -23.65
CA ASN A 157 -20.41 15.14 -23.85
C ASN A 157 -20.79 14.21 -22.68
N PHE A 158 -21.82 14.61 -21.93
CA PHE A 158 -22.30 13.84 -20.78
C PHE A 158 -22.85 12.46 -21.17
N VAL A 159 -23.48 12.32 -22.32
CA VAL A 159 -24.08 11.05 -22.77
C VAL A 159 -22.98 10.04 -23.08
N ASP A 160 -21.92 10.45 -23.77
CA ASP A 160 -20.77 9.60 -24.11
C ASP A 160 -19.96 9.27 -22.86
N GLY A 161 -20.03 10.08 -21.82
CA GLY A 161 -19.43 9.84 -20.51
C GLY A 161 -20.12 8.78 -19.64
N LEU A 162 -21.38 8.41 -19.95
CA LEU A 162 -22.14 7.44 -19.14
C LEU A 162 -21.48 6.07 -19.01
N PRO A 163 -20.91 5.45 -20.07
CA PRO A 163 -20.19 4.18 -19.96
C PRO A 163 -18.95 4.30 -19.04
N TYR A 164 -18.25 5.43 -19.07
CA TYR A 164 -17.10 5.70 -18.20
C TYR A 164 -17.51 5.83 -16.73
N LEU A 165 -18.66 6.50 -16.47
CA LEU A 165 -19.24 6.53 -15.12
C LEU A 165 -19.62 5.13 -14.64
N GLY A 166 -20.12 4.28 -15.53
CA GLY A 166 -20.38 2.87 -15.23
C GLY A 166 -19.13 2.15 -14.75
N LEU A 167 -17.99 2.34 -15.44
CA LEU A 167 -16.70 1.76 -15.08
C LEU A 167 -16.19 2.28 -13.73
N VAL A 168 -16.35 3.59 -13.47
CA VAL A 168 -16.02 4.20 -12.17
C VAL A 168 -16.93 3.66 -11.06
N ALA A 169 -18.23 3.50 -11.32
CA ALA A 169 -19.19 2.94 -10.37
C ALA A 169 -18.86 1.48 -10.01
N VAL A 170 -18.49 0.65 -10.99
CA VAL A 170 -18.04 -0.73 -10.77
C VAL A 170 -16.77 -0.72 -9.90
N THR A 171 -15.82 0.15 -10.20
CA THR A 171 -14.60 0.30 -9.39
C THR A 171 -14.93 0.71 -7.96
N PHE A 172 -15.90 1.61 -7.76
CA PHE A 172 -16.38 2.01 -6.43
C PHE A 172 -16.97 0.84 -5.66
N VAL A 173 -17.88 0.10 -6.25
CA VAL A 173 -18.53 -1.07 -5.63
C VAL A 173 -17.50 -2.12 -5.22
N LEU A 174 -16.57 -2.45 -6.12
CA LEU A 174 -15.52 -3.43 -5.85
C LEU A 174 -14.58 -2.96 -4.74
N SER A 175 -14.21 -1.68 -4.72
CA SER A 175 -13.38 -1.09 -3.66
C SER A 175 -14.08 -1.14 -2.31
N PHE A 176 -15.38 -0.86 -2.29
CA PHE A 176 -16.20 -0.94 -1.07
C PHE A 176 -16.32 -2.37 -0.56
N LEU A 177 -16.55 -3.34 -1.45
CA LEU A 177 -16.59 -4.77 -1.10
C LEU A 177 -15.25 -5.24 -0.54
N GLN A 178 -14.14 -4.89 -1.19
CA GLN A 178 -12.80 -5.20 -0.72
C GLN A 178 -12.52 -4.61 0.66
N GLN A 179 -12.92 -3.36 0.89
CA GLN A 179 -12.76 -2.69 2.18
C GLN A 179 -13.62 -3.35 3.27
N SER A 180 -14.84 -3.76 2.96
CA SER A 180 -15.72 -4.44 3.93
C SER A 180 -15.14 -5.79 4.36
N GLN A 181 -14.58 -6.55 3.43
CA GLN A 181 -13.86 -7.79 3.74
C GLN A 181 -12.64 -7.51 4.64
N MET A 182 -11.84 -6.48 4.35
CA MET A 182 -10.70 -6.12 5.18
C MET A 182 -11.10 -5.69 6.59
N LYS A 183 -12.21 -4.94 6.76
CA LYS A 183 -12.71 -4.53 8.07
C LYS A 183 -13.16 -5.72 8.90
N ALA A 184 -13.91 -6.67 8.32
CA ALA A 184 -14.34 -7.89 8.98
C ALA A 184 -13.17 -8.68 9.59
N HIS A 185 -12.00 -8.58 9.00
CA HIS A 185 -10.79 -9.32 9.42
C HIS A 185 -9.87 -8.57 10.38
N ARG A 186 -9.92 -7.23 10.42
CA ARG A 186 -9.05 -6.43 11.30
C ARG A 186 -9.61 -6.24 12.71
N GLY A 187 -10.93 -6.42 12.90
CA GLY A 187 -11.62 -6.15 14.17
C GLY A 187 -11.53 -4.69 14.63
N ASP A 188 -12.20 -4.37 15.74
CA ASP A 188 -12.30 -3.01 16.28
C ASP A 188 -10.98 -2.46 16.85
N ALA A 189 -9.98 -3.32 17.09
CA ALA A 189 -8.71 -2.91 17.71
C ALA A 189 -7.87 -1.97 16.83
N ALA A 190 -7.98 -2.08 15.49
CA ALA A 190 -7.29 -1.18 14.58
C ALA A 190 -7.94 0.21 14.48
N ALA A 191 -9.19 0.36 14.92
CA ALA A 191 -9.97 1.59 14.86
C ALA A 191 -9.61 2.62 15.96
N GLN A 192 -8.73 2.29 16.89
CA GLN A 192 -8.48 3.15 18.05
C GLN A 192 -7.37 4.18 17.84
N ASN A 193 -6.60 4.09 16.77
CA ASN A 193 -5.77 5.19 16.36
C ASN A 193 -6.59 6.09 15.40
N PRO A 194 -7.00 7.32 15.80
CA PRO A 194 -7.87 8.17 14.97
C PRO A 194 -7.28 8.50 13.60
N GLN A 195 -5.95 8.53 13.49
CA GLN A 195 -5.29 8.71 12.19
C GLN A 195 -5.46 7.49 11.28
N MET A 196 -5.35 6.29 11.83
CA MET A 196 -5.57 5.04 11.08
C MET A 196 -7.05 4.85 10.72
N GLU A 197 -7.96 5.21 11.62
CA GLU A 197 -9.40 5.19 11.36
C GLU A 197 -9.79 6.15 10.23
N MET A 198 -9.26 7.37 10.24
CA MET A 198 -9.48 8.36 9.19
C MET A 198 -8.95 7.86 7.84
N LEU A 199 -7.73 7.32 7.81
CA LEU A 199 -7.13 6.74 6.60
C LEU A 199 -7.99 5.61 6.05
N MET A 200 -8.47 4.71 6.92
CA MET A 200 -9.34 3.61 6.53
C MET A 200 -10.70 4.05 6.01
N LYS A 201 -11.25 5.16 6.50
CA LYS A 201 -12.51 5.72 6.01
C LYS A 201 -12.36 6.36 4.64
N ILE A 202 -11.22 7.00 4.36
CA ILE A 202 -10.96 7.71 3.09
C ILE A 202 -10.51 6.74 1.99
N MET A 203 -9.80 5.66 2.34
CA MET A 203 -9.20 4.73 1.39
C MET A 203 -10.15 4.15 0.31
N PRO A 204 -11.40 3.73 0.63
CA PRO A 204 -12.31 3.19 -0.38
C PRO A 204 -12.76 4.22 -1.43
N TYR A 205 -12.67 5.51 -1.11
CA TYR A 205 -13.02 6.59 -2.04
C TYR A 205 -11.87 7.02 -2.94
N MET A 206 -10.62 6.79 -2.52
CA MET A 206 -9.44 7.18 -3.30
C MET A 206 -9.38 6.48 -4.66
N LEU A 207 -9.65 5.19 -4.70
CA LEU A 207 -9.52 4.39 -5.93
C LEU A 207 -10.51 4.83 -7.02
N PRO A 208 -11.82 5.02 -6.72
CA PRO A 208 -12.78 5.56 -7.70
C PRO A 208 -12.46 6.98 -8.17
N VAL A 209 -11.97 7.85 -7.27
CA VAL A 209 -11.51 9.20 -7.64
C VAL A 209 -10.33 9.11 -8.61
N PHE A 210 -9.37 8.23 -8.35
CA PHE A 210 -8.29 7.98 -9.31
C PHE A 210 -8.81 7.43 -10.63
N ALA A 211 -9.73 6.47 -10.61
CA ALA A 211 -10.33 5.90 -11.82
C ALA A 211 -11.07 6.95 -12.66
N PHE A 212 -11.65 7.98 -12.03
CA PHE A 212 -12.28 9.10 -12.71
C PHE A 212 -11.27 10.06 -13.38
N LEU A 213 -10.09 10.23 -12.77
CA LEU A 213 -9.07 11.19 -13.22
C LEU A 213 -8.08 10.63 -14.24
N VAL A 214 -7.90 9.31 -14.26
CA VAL A 214 -6.94 8.63 -15.14
C VAL A 214 -7.66 7.97 -16.33
N GLN A 215 -6.89 7.55 -17.32
CA GLN A 215 -7.39 6.84 -18.50
C GLN A 215 -8.22 5.61 -18.12
N ALA A 216 -9.30 5.34 -18.86
CA ALA A 216 -10.23 4.24 -18.59
C ALA A 216 -9.55 2.86 -18.62
N ALA A 217 -8.46 2.70 -19.38
CA ALA A 217 -7.59 1.52 -19.36
C ALA A 217 -7.10 1.16 -17.95
N LEU A 218 -6.77 2.15 -17.11
CA LEU A 218 -6.41 1.93 -15.72
C LEU A 218 -7.61 1.58 -14.84
N GLY A 219 -8.81 2.03 -15.22
CA GLY A 219 -10.07 1.58 -14.62
C GLY A 219 -10.28 0.08 -14.79
N VAL A 220 -10.04 -0.45 -15.99
CA VAL A 220 -10.06 -1.90 -16.28
C VAL A 220 -9.04 -2.65 -15.39
N TYR A 221 -7.83 -2.12 -15.27
CA TYR A 221 -6.81 -2.66 -14.36
C TYR A 221 -7.28 -2.67 -12.91
N PHE A 222 -7.91 -1.60 -12.41
CA PHE A 222 -8.44 -1.55 -11.04
C PHE A 222 -9.53 -2.60 -10.81
N ILE A 223 -10.44 -2.76 -11.77
CA ILE A 223 -11.49 -3.79 -11.70
C ILE A 223 -10.88 -5.19 -11.65
N ALA A 224 -9.99 -5.52 -12.60
CA ALA A 224 -9.35 -6.83 -12.67
C ALA A 224 -8.55 -7.14 -11.39
N SER A 225 -7.77 -6.18 -10.89
CA SER A 225 -6.99 -6.35 -9.65
C SER A 225 -7.87 -6.51 -8.41
N SER A 226 -8.99 -5.77 -8.32
CA SER A 226 -9.93 -5.88 -7.21
C SER A 226 -10.66 -7.22 -7.21
N LEU A 227 -11.12 -7.70 -8.36
CA LEU A 227 -11.74 -9.01 -8.52
C LEU A 227 -10.76 -10.14 -8.12
N TYR A 228 -9.53 -10.05 -8.57
CA TYR A 228 -8.48 -11.01 -8.19
C TYR A 228 -8.28 -11.06 -6.67
N ARG A 229 -8.16 -9.90 -6.02
CA ARG A 229 -7.95 -9.80 -4.56
C ARG A 229 -9.15 -10.32 -3.77
N ILE A 230 -10.37 -10.01 -4.19
CA ILE A 230 -11.60 -10.53 -3.58
C ILE A 230 -11.61 -12.06 -3.67
N GLY A 231 -11.29 -12.60 -4.83
CA GLY A 231 -11.18 -14.05 -5.05
C GLY A 231 -10.08 -14.69 -4.20
N GLN A 232 -8.88 -14.09 -4.20
CA GLN A 232 -7.74 -14.56 -3.40
C GLN A 232 -8.08 -14.56 -1.90
N GLN A 233 -8.69 -13.49 -1.40
CA GLN A 233 -9.07 -13.37 0.00
C GLN A 233 -10.12 -14.41 0.40
N SER A 234 -11.12 -14.64 -0.45
CA SER A 234 -12.14 -15.67 -0.25
C SER A 234 -11.54 -17.08 -0.24
N PHE A 235 -10.55 -17.34 -1.12
CA PHE A 235 -9.84 -18.62 -1.16
C PHE A 235 -9.03 -18.85 0.12
N ILE A 236 -8.29 -17.84 0.58
CA ILE A 236 -7.48 -17.92 1.80
C ILE A 236 -8.37 -18.27 3.00
N HIS A 237 -9.55 -17.61 3.13
CA HIS A 237 -10.47 -17.89 4.23
C HIS A 237 -11.05 -19.30 4.24
N LYS A 238 -11.27 -19.86 3.07
CA LYS A 238 -11.78 -21.24 2.97
C LYS A 238 -10.70 -22.28 3.26
N THR A 239 -9.44 -21.97 2.92
CA THR A 239 -8.34 -22.93 2.95
C THR A 239 -7.52 -22.86 4.23
N MET A 240 -7.36 -21.66 4.79
CA MET A 240 -6.63 -21.46 6.04
C MET A 240 -7.60 -21.44 7.22
N LYS A 241 -7.51 -22.44 8.10
CA LYS A 241 -8.20 -22.44 9.39
C LYS A 241 -7.73 -21.23 10.21
N PRO A 242 -8.61 -20.59 11.00
CA PRO A 242 -8.18 -19.58 11.95
C PRO A 242 -7.13 -20.18 12.88
N LEU A 243 -5.96 -19.54 12.99
CA LEU A 243 -4.90 -19.94 13.91
C LEU A 243 -5.46 -19.90 15.33
N THR A 244 -5.53 -21.07 15.99
CA THR A 244 -5.86 -21.13 17.41
C THR A 244 -4.60 -20.80 18.21
N THR A 245 -4.76 -20.26 19.42
CA THR A 245 -3.67 -19.77 20.28
C THR A 245 -2.59 -20.86 20.58
N GLY A 246 -2.91 -22.14 20.42
CA GLY A 246 -1.94 -23.25 20.61
C GLY A 246 -1.15 -23.64 19.36
N GLU A 247 -1.52 -23.13 18.18
CA GLU A 247 -0.88 -23.44 16.89
C GLU A 247 0.16 -22.37 16.47
N SER A 248 0.21 -21.24 17.21
CA SER A 248 1.21 -20.19 16.99
C SER A 248 2.63 -20.67 17.34
N ASP A 249 2.77 -21.52 18.34
CA ASP A 249 4.09 -22.02 18.81
C ASP A 249 4.76 -22.98 17.81
N THR A 250 3.96 -23.72 17.02
CA THR A 250 4.48 -24.63 15.99
C THR A 250 4.89 -23.91 14.71
N ILE A 251 4.24 -22.77 14.39
CA ILE A 251 4.59 -21.97 13.21
C ILE A 251 5.83 -21.10 13.48
N GLU A 252 6.10 -20.73 14.73
CA GLU A 252 7.36 -20.07 15.11
C GLU A 252 8.57 -20.96 14.84
N ALA A 253 8.46 -22.27 15.08
CA ALA A 253 9.52 -23.23 14.81
C ALA A 253 9.82 -23.37 13.31
N GLU A 254 8.81 -23.38 12.46
CA GLU A 254 8.95 -23.60 11.00
C GLU A 254 9.46 -22.33 10.27
N VAL A 255 9.14 -21.13 10.78
CA VAL A 255 9.59 -19.85 10.17
C VAL A 255 11.00 -19.47 10.61
N VAL A 256 11.44 -19.93 11.78
CA VAL A 256 12.83 -19.71 12.25
C VAL A 256 13.83 -20.55 11.46
N GLU A 257 13.40 -21.71 10.89
CA GLU A 257 14.26 -22.56 10.05
C GLU A 257 14.48 -22.02 8.62
N GLU A 258 13.56 -21.17 8.08
CA GLU A 258 13.64 -20.65 6.70
C GLU A 258 14.24 -19.24 6.60
N SER A 259 14.51 -18.55 7.72
CA SER A 259 15.17 -17.25 7.75
C SER A 259 16.48 -17.34 8.54
N GLU A 260 17.60 -17.23 7.83
CA GLU A 260 18.90 -16.97 8.47
C GLU A 260 18.80 -15.74 9.39
N PRO A 261 19.37 -15.78 10.60
CA PRO A 261 19.24 -14.66 11.53
C PRO A 261 20.05 -13.46 11.05
N VAL A 262 19.36 -12.44 10.58
CA VAL A 262 19.93 -11.09 10.57
C VAL A 262 20.05 -10.66 12.02
N THR A 263 21.21 -10.94 12.60
CA THR A 263 21.60 -10.54 13.94
C THR A 263 21.67 -9.02 14.02
N LYS A 264 20.52 -8.39 14.32
CA LYS A 264 20.53 -7.05 14.93
C LYS A 264 20.47 -7.26 16.42
N GLU A 265 21.63 -7.10 17.06
CA GLU A 265 21.76 -7.08 18.50
C GLU A 265 20.71 -6.15 19.13
N VAL A 266 19.81 -6.77 19.89
CA VAL A 266 18.96 -6.05 20.83
C VAL A 266 19.89 -5.47 21.92
N PRO A 267 19.94 -4.16 22.15
CA PRO A 267 20.81 -3.60 23.19
C PRO A 267 20.39 -4.18 24.55
N ASN A 268 21.29 -4.94 25.12
CA ASN A 268 21.17 -5.56 26.44
C ASN A 268 20.84 -4.44 27.49
N GLN A 269 20.02 -4.77 28.50
CA GLN A 269 19.66 -3.87 29.61
C GLN A 269 20.87 -3.18 30.26
N ARG A 270 22.06 -3.76 30.13
CA ARG A 270 23.33 -3.16 30.54
C ARG A 270 23.70 -1.93 29.73
N SER A 271 23.41 -1.91 28.43
CA SER A 271 23.66 -0.77 27.54
C SER A 271 22.67 0.37 27.77
N GLN A 272 21.42 0.09 28.10
CA GLN A 272 20.43 1.12 28.44
C GLN A 272 20.75 1.83 29.77
N LYS A 273 21.23 1.08 30.77
CA LYS A 273 21.71 1.69 32.02
C LYS A 273 22.98 2.54 31.82
N ALA A 274 23.85 2.14 30.90
CA ALA A 274 25.05 2.93 30.59
C ALA A 274 24.70 4.24 29.86
N ILE A 275 23.75 4.20 28.91
CA ILE A 275 23.30 5.39 28.18
C ILE A 275 22.57 6.38 29.12
N SER A 276 21.69 5.91 30.01
CA SER A 276 21.01 6.77 30.96
C SER A 276 21.98 7.43 31.98
N ALA A 277 23.01 6.69 32.42
CA ALA A 277 24.04 7.23 33.31
C ALA A 277 24.97 8.26 32.63
N GLU A 278 25.16 8.14 31.32
CA GLU A 278 25.96 9.07 30.52
C GLU A 278 25.18 10.37 30.24
N ASP A 279 23.89 10.28 29.98
CA ASP A 279 23.00 11.43 29.84
C ASP A 279 22.82 12.21 31.15
N GLU A 280 22.71 11.53 32.30
CA GLU A 280 22.71 12.20 33.62
C GLU A 280 24.02 12.93 33.89
N ARG A 281 25.17 12.33 33.57
CA ARG A 281 26.48 12.98 33.71
C ARG A 281 26.65 14.18 32.78
N ARG A 282 26.12 14.10 31.57
CA ARG A 282 26.13 15.21 30.60
C ARG A 282 25.28 16.37 31.10
N ASN A 283 24.05 16.12 31.56
CA ASN A 283 23.16 17.12 32.13
C ASN A 283 23.73 17.77 33.38
N ALA A 284 24.39 17.01 34.26
CA ALA A 284 25.06 17.51 35.44
C ALA A 284 26.27 18.44 35.11
N ARG A 285 27.02 18.10 34.04
CA ARG A 285 28.11 18.97 33.53
C ARG A 285 27.59 20.26 32.96
N GLU A 286 26.49 20.23 32.24
CA GLU A 286 25.86 21.42 31.63
C GLU A 286 25.29 22.37 32.70
N GLN A 287 24.66 21.84 33.74
CA GLN A 287 24.23 22.65 34.90
C GLN A 287 25.39 23.28 35.66
N ARG A 288 26.49 22.57 35.87
CA ARG A 288 27.69 23.14 36.49
C ARG A 288 28.34 24.23 35.66
N SER A 289 28.31 24.15 34.33
CA SER A 289 28.82 25.20 33.43
C SER A 289 27.96 26.46 33.49
N LYS A 290 26.63 26.31 33.48
CA LYS A 290 25.67 27.41 33.62
C LYS A 290 25.81 28.14 34.97
N ASN A 291 26.00 27.41 36.09
CA ASN A 291 26.22 27.97 37.41
C ASN A 291 27.56 28.72 37.52
N ARG A 292 28.63 28.24 36.87
CA ARG A 292 29.90 28.96 36.81
C ARG A 292 29.82 30.30 36.05
N GLN A 293 29.06 30.31 34.93
CA GLN A 293 28.84 31.53 34.16
C GLN A 293 27.98 32.56 34.90
N SER A 294 27.00 32.11 35.70
CA SER A 294 26.16 33.00 36.50
C SER A 294 26.91 33.56 37.71
N GLY A 295 27.82 32.79 38.30
CA GLY A 295 28.71 33.24 39.40
C GLY A 295 29.67 34.32 38.93
N ASN A 296 30.31 34.17 37.79
CA ASN A 296 31.28 35.13 37.25
C ASN A 296 30.64 36.47 36.80
N ARG A 297 29.32 36.47 36.49
CA ARG A 297 28.57 37.68 36.18
C ARG A 297 28.18 38.51 37.43
N LYS A 298 28.16 37.92 38.61
CA LYS A 298 27.88 38.63 39.87
C LYS A 298 29.11 39.33 40.43
N ASP A 299 30.31 38.81 40.25
CA ASP A 299 31.55 39.43 40.71
C ASP A 299 31.98 40.65 39.86
N SER A 300 31.76 40.59 38.54
CA SER A 300 32.10 41.71 37.64
C SER A 300 31.19 42.95 37.80
N ARG A 301 30.13 42.90 38.62
CA ARG A 301 29.26 44.06 38.93
C ARG A 301 29.61 44.78 40.24
N LYS A 302 30.57 44.26 41.00
CA LYS A 302 30.97 44.87 42.28
C LYS A 302 32.16 45.86 42.18
N ASP A 303 32.88 45.83 41.05
CA ASP A 303 34.09 46.62 40.84
C ASP A 303 33.92 47.81 39.86
N SER A 304 32.82 48.54 39.90
CA SER A 304 32.70 49.82 39.20
C SER A 304 32.81 50.95 40.19
N PRO A 305 33.89 51.73 40.16
CA PRO A 305 34.03 52.95 41.04
C PRO A 305 33.08 54.05 40.57
N LYS A 306 32.63 54.84 41.59
CA LYS A 306 31.83 56.04 41.38
C LYS A 306 32.68 57.21 40.80
#